data_3201b5a1fbbce182dc147edb664ea6b0
#
_entry.id   3201b5a1fbbce182dc147edb664ea6b0
#
_cell.length_a   1.000
_cell.length_b   1.000
_cell.length_c   1.000
_cell.angle_alpha   90.00
_cell.angle_beta   90.00
_cell.angle_gamma   90.00
#
_symmetry.space_group_name_H-M   'P 1'
#
loop_
_entity.id
_entity.type
_entity.pdbx_description
1 polymer ?
#
loop_
_entity_poly.entity_id
_entity_poly.type
_entity_poly.pdbx_seq_one_letter_code
_entity_poly.pdbx_strand_id
1 'polypeptide(L)'
;MIGVDTSYLVGLAVRESSAHRACWRLFETEIAGGTATMAIAPQVLAEFAHVVTDPRRFERPLQMTAALELCEQWWNAQECRPVAVDDEVGVLFLAWMHELRLGRKHLLDTLLAASYHRAGVRRLATTDWRDFARYGVFEIEAF
;
A
#
# COMPACT_ATOMS: atom_id res chain seq x y z
N MET A 1 -7.58 6.25 -9.59
CA MET A 1 -6.37 5.76 -8.87
C MET A 1 -6.79 4.73 -7.84
N ILE A 2 -6.00 3.67 -7.71
CA ILE A 2 -6.12 2.67 -6.66
C ILE A 2 -4.92 2.83 -5.74
N GLY A 3 -5.13 3.23 -4.49
CA GLY A 3 -4.09 3.24 -3.47
C GLY A 3 -3.66 1.80 -3.19
N VAL A 4 -2.38 1.55 -3.08
CA VAL A 4 -1.87 0.22 -2.77
C VAL A 4 -1.19 0.22 -1.41
N ASP A 5 -1.55 -0.76 -0.59
CA ASP A 5 -0.90 -1.02 0.68
C ASP A 5 0.27 -1.98 0.48
N THR A 6 1.16 -2.03 1.44
CA THR A 6 2.31 -2.95 1.48
C THR A 6 1.91 -4.39 1.23
N SER A 7 0.80 -4.84 1.83
CA SER A 7 0.30 -6.20 1.67
C SER A 7 -0.06 -6.56 0.22
N TYR A 8 -0.57 -5.59 -0.56
CA TYR A 8 -0.84 -5.76 -1.97
C TYR A 8 0.46 -5.93 -2.79
N LEU A 9 1.48 -5.10 -2.54
CA LEU A 9 2.78 -5.22 -3.23
C LEU A 9 3.48 -6.54 -2.88
N VAL A 10 3.39 -6.99 -1.62
CA VAL A 10 3.86 -8.33 -1.21
C VAL A 10 3.11 -9.42 -1.98
N GLY A 11 1.79 -9.29 -2.11
CA GLY A 11 0.97 -10.21 -2.91
C GLY A 11 1.41 -10.26 -4.38
N LEU A 12 1.80 -9.14 -4.98
CA LEU A 12 2.33 -9.12 -6.35
C LEU A 12 3.71 -9.80 -6.45
N ALA A 13 4.62 -9.54 -5.51
CA ALA A 13 6.01 -9.97 -5.58
C ALA A 13 6.23 -11.41 -5.11
N VAL A 14 5.48 -11.87 -4.12
CA VAL A 14 5.68 -13.16 -3.45
C VAL A 14 4.68 -14.20 -3.95
N ARG A 15 5.16 -15.14 -4.79
CA ARG A 15 4.30 -16.17 -5.41
C ARG A 15 3.60 -17.08 -4.40
N GLU A 16 4.24 -17.32 -3.26
CA GLU A 16 3.74 -18.15 -2.17
C GLU A 16 2.65 -17.46 -1.33
N SER A 17 2.43 -16.17 -1.54
CA SER A 17 1.35 -15.43 -0.88
C SER A 17 -0.01 -15.97 -1.30
N SER A 18 -0.90 -16.23 -0.34
CA SER A 18 -2.28 -16.63 -0.62
C SER A 18 -3.05 -15.59 -1.45
N ALA A 19 -2.68 -14.32 -1.34
CA ALA A 19 -3.25 -13.21 -2.09
C ALA A 19 -2.67 -13.06 -3.51
N HIS A 20 -1.57 -13.75 -3.86
CA HIS A 20 -0.82 -13.54 -5.10
C HIS A 20 -1.70 -13.53 -6.35
N ARG A 21 -2.52 -14.57 -6.52
CA ARG A 21 -3.40 -14.69 -7.70
C ARG A 21 -4.42 -13.56 -7.80
N ALA A 22 -4.99 -13.15 -6.67
CA ALA A 22 -6.00 -12.10 -6.63
C ALA A 22 -5.38 -10.72 -6.88
N CYS A 23 -4.21 -10.44 -6.30
CA CYS A 23 -3.45 -9.21 -6.54
C CYS A 23 -3.04 -9.07 -8.01
N TRP A 24 -2.54 -10.15 -8.63
CA TRP A 24 -2.20 -10.16 -10.05
C TRP A 24 -3.41 -9.96 -10.95
N ARG A 25 -4.55 -10.57 -10.61
CA ARG A 25 -5.78 -10.36 -11.39
C ARG A 25 -6.18 -8.88 -11.40
N LEU A 26 -6.20 -8.21 -10.24
CA LEU A 26 -6.49 -6.78 -10.18
C LEU A 26 -5.48 -5.97 -11.02
N PHE A 27 -4.19 -6.28 -10.89
CA PHE A 27 -3.14 -5.62 -11.65
C PHE A 27 -3.36 -5.75 -13.17
N GLU A 28 -3.55 -6.97 -13.66
CA GLU A 28 -3.71 -7.25 -15.09
C GLU A 28 -4.97 -6.62 -15.67
N THR A 29 -6.10 -6.69 -14.93
CA THR A 29 -7.39 -6.26 -15.48
C THR A 29 -7.63 -4.76 -15.37
N GLU A 30 -7.15 -4.11 -14.33
CA GLU A 30 -7.48 -2.70 -14.07
C GLU A 30 -6.31 -1.75 -14.25
N ILE A 31 -5.09 -2.20 -13.97
CA ILE A 31 -3.88 -1.35 -14.01
C ILE A 31 -3.17 -1.54 -15.35
N ALA A 32 -2.56 -2.68 -15.60
CA ALA A 32 -1.80 -2.92 -16.82
C ALA A 32 -2.68 -2.98 -18.08
N GLY A 33 -3.85 -3.60 -18.00
CA GLY A 33 -4.81 -3.72 -19.10
C GLY A 33 -5.95 -2.70 -19.08
N GLY A 34 -6.03 -1.87 -18.04
CA GLY A 34 -7.12 -0.93 -17.82
C GLY A 34 -6.70 0.53 -17.90
N THR A 35 -7.47 1.37 -17.23
CA THR A 35 -7.24 2.82 -17.14
C THR A 35 -6.88 3.29 -15.73
N ALA A 36 -6.88 2.38 -14.76
CA ALA A 36 -6.51 2.70 -13.39
C ALA A 36 -4.99 2.87 -13.25
N THR A 37 -4.57 3.68 -12.30
CA THR A 37 -3.18 3.84 -11.90
C THR A 37 -3.01 3.47 -10.45
N MET A 38 -1.86 2.92 -10.07
CA MET A 38 -1.49 2.67 -8.68
C MET A 38 -1.03 3.98 -8.04
N ALA A 39 -1.65 4.36 -6.94
CA ALA A 39 -1.12 5.41 -6.06
C ALA A 39 -0.20 4.75 -5.03
N ILE A 40 1.05 5.19 -4.98
CA ILE A 40 2.06 4.63 -4.07
C ILE A 40 2.66 5.76 -3.23
N ALA A 41 2.56 5.63 -1.91
CA ALA A 41 3.24 6.50 -0.97
C ALA A 41 4.64 5.95 -0.64
N PRO A 42 5.67 6.80 -0.38
CA PRO A 42 7.03 6.34 -0.11
C PRO A 42 7.15 5.33 1.04
N GLN A 43 6.33 5.49 2.08
CA GLN A 43 6.32 4.57 3.21
C GLN A 43 5.93 3.14 2.82
N VAL A 44 5.09 2.95 1.80
CA VAL A 44 4.70 1.62 1.30
C VAL A 44 5.91 0.90 0.70
N LEU A 45 6.77 1.60 -0.04
CA LEU A 45 7.99 1.02 -0.59
C LEU A 45 8.99 0.64 0.51
N ALA A 46 9.16 1.52 1.51
CA ALA A 46 10.04 1.26 2.63
C ALA A 46 9.58 0.03 3.45
N GLU A 47 8.29 -0.05 3.71
CA GLU A 47 7.70 -1.17 4.42
C GLU A 47 7.73 -2.46 3.59
N PHE A 48 7.47 -2.39 2.29
CA PHE A 48 7.62 -3.53 1.37
C PHE A 48 9.03 -4.11 1.45
N ALA A 49 10.07 -3.27 1.28
CA ALA A 49 11.45 -3.71 1.35
C ALA A 49 11.78 -4.34 2.72
N HIS A 50 11.28 -3.73 3.81
CA HIS A 50 11.44 -4.26 5.17
C HIS A 50 10.80 -5.66 5.32
N VAL A 51 9.59 -5.84 4.81
CA VAL A 51 8.82 -7.09 4.94
C VAL A 51 9.45 -8.21 4.13
N VAL A 52 9.73 -8.00 2.83
CA VAL A 52 10.18 -9.08 1.93
C VAL A 52 11.63 -9.51 2.16
N THR A 53 12.41 -8.71 2.87
CA THR A 53 13.79 -9.05 3.24
C THR A 53 13.90 -9.68 4.64
N ASP A 54 12.80 -9.82 5.38
CA ASP A 54 12.82 -10.35 6.75
C ASP A 54 12.87 -11.91 6.75
N PRO A 55 13.98 -12.52 7.18
CA PRO A 55 14.13 -13.97 7.23
C PRO A 55 13.24 -14.65 8.28
N ARG A 56 12.60 -13.89 9.17
CA ARG A 56 11.63 -14.42 10.13
C ARG A 56 10.25 -14.61 9.49
N ARG A 57 9.97 -13.93 8.37
CA ARG A 57 8.69 -13.98 7.65
C ARG A 57 8.71 -14.94 6.46
N PHE A 58 9.85 -15.07 5.81
CA PHE A 58 10.01 -15.87 4.60
C PHE A 58 11.18 -16.84 4.70
N GLU A 59 11.00 -18.08 4.28
CA GLU A 59 12.09 -19.05 4.17
C GLU A 59 13.15 -18.62 3.16
N ARG A 60 12.73 -17.91 2.11
CA ARG A 60 13.59 -17.37 1.08
C ARG A 60 13.33 -15.87 0.93
N PRO A 61 13.82 -15.05 1.88
CA PRO A 61 13.65 -13.62 1.81
C PRO A 61 14.40 -13.06 0.59
N LEU A 62 13.90 -11.96 0.04
CA LEU A 62 14.62 -11.22 -0.99
C LEU A 62 15.90 -10.61 -0.40
N GLN A 63 16.93 -10.49 -1.24
CA GLN A 63 18.05 -9.61 -0.93
C GLN A 63 17.59 -8.16 -1.01
N MET A 64 18.18 -7.28 -0.21
CA MET A 64 17.79 -5.87 -0.19
C MET A 64 17.86 -5.22 -1.58
N THR A 65 18.92 -5.53 -2.35
CA THR A 65 19.06 -5.02 -3.72
C THR A 65 17.89 -5.41 -4.61
N ALA A 66 17.46 -6.67 -4.58
CA ALA A 66 16.31 -7.13 -5.37
C ALA A 66 14.99 -6.48 -4.92
N ALA A 67 14.79 -6.28 -3.61
CA ALA A 67 13.63 -5.59 -3.10
C ALA A 67 13.60 -4.12 -3.57
N LEU A 68 14.73 -3.43 -3.55
CA LEU A 68 14.83 -2.04 -4.00
C LEU A 68 14.65 -1.92 -5.52
N GLU A 69 15.16 -2.85 -6.32
CA GLU A 69 14.91 -2.91 -7.76
C GLU A 69 13.41 -3.01 -8.09
N LEU A 70 12.66 -3.84 -7.35
CA LEU A 70 11.19 -3.89 -7.49
C LEU A 70 10.53 -2.56 -7.10
N CYS A 71 10.97 -1.94 -6.02
CA CYS A 71 10.46 -0.62 -5.63
C CYS A 71 10.70 0.43 -6.74
N GLU A 72 11.90 0.44 -7.33
CA GLU A 72 12.25 1.36 -8.42
C GLU A 72 11.40 1.10 -9.67
N GLN A 73 11.18 -0.18 -10.02
CA GLN A 73 10.33 -0.54 -11.15
C GLN A 73 8.90 -0.01 -10.97
N TRP A 74 8.28 -0.22 -9.81
CA TRP A 74 6.94 0.29 -9.55
C TRP A 74 6.90 1.81 -9.50
N TRP A 75 7.86 2.44 -8.82
CA TRP A 75 7.90 3.90 -8.67
C TRP A 75 8.02 4.63 -10.00
N ASN A 76 8.78 4.05 -10.96
CA ASN A 76 9.01 4.62 -12.27
C ASN A 76 8.03 4.11 -13.34
N ALA A 77 7.12 3.21 -13.00
CA ALA A 77 6.13 2.70 -13.95
C ALA A 77 5.15 3.80 -14.38
N GLN A 78 4.73 3.75 -15.65
CA GLN A 78 3.76 4.71 -16.19
C GLN A 78 2.40 4.61 -15.47
N GLU A 79 2.09 3.42 -14.96
CA GLU A 79 0.90 3.10 -14.20
C GLU A 79 0.98 3.57 -12.74
N CYS A 80 2.13 4.05 -12.30
CA CYS A 80 2.30 4.57 -10.93
C CYS A 80 2.04 6.07 -10.85
N ARG A 81 1.45 6.46 -9.73
CA ARG A 81 1.31 7.85 -9.29
C ARG A 81 1.89 7.98 -7.89
N PRO A 82 3.08 8.57 -7.76
CA PRO A 82 3.65 8.89 -6.46
C PRO A 82 2.73 9.80 -5.65
N VAL A 83 2.54 9.47 -4.38
CA VAL A 83 1.74 10.27 -3.45
C VAL A 83 2.67 11.03 -2.52
N ALA A 84 2.57 12.36 -2.55
CA ALA A 84 3.33 13.21 -1.65
C ALA A 84 2.73 13.21 -0.24
N VAL A 85 3.59 13.38 0.75
CA VAL A 85 3.20 13.63 2.14
C VAL A 85 3.48 15.09 2.42
N ASP A 86 2.42 15.89 2.54
CA ASP A 86 2.47 17.32 2.83
C ASP A 86 2.08 17.65 4.28
N ASP A 87 2.13 18.91 4.65
CA ASP A 87 1.81 19.37 6.01
C ASP A 87 0.36 19.03 6.41
N GLU A 88 -0.57 19.05 5.44
CA GLU A 88 -1.98 18.74 5.70
C GLU A 88 -2.22 17.25 5.95
N VAL A 89 -1.37 16.38 5.42
CA VAL A 89 -1.36 14.95 5.79
C VAL A 89 -1.07 14.78 7.27
N GLY A 90 -0.10 15.54 7.80
CA GLY A 90 0.21 15.53 9.23
C GLY A 90 -0.98 15.96 10.10
N VAL A 91 -1.66 17.03 9.68
CA VAL A 91 -2.87 17.51 10.39
C VAL A 91 -3.97 16.45 10.39
N LEU A 92 -4.26 15.84 9.24
CA LEU A 92 -5.30 14.83 9.11
C LEU A 92 -4.95 13.54 9.88
N PHE A 93 -3.68 13.10 9.81
CA PHE A 93 -3.18 11.97 10.57
C PHE A 93 -3.43 12.15 12.07
N LEU A 94 -3.04 13.30 12.64
CA LEU A 94 -3.24 13.59 14.07
C LEU A 94 -4.72 13.65 14.42
N ALA A 95 -5.53 14.28 13.58
CA ALA A 95 -6.99 14.36 13.78
C ALA A 95 -7.59 12.94 13.84
N TRP A 96 -7.32 12.08 12.89
CA TRP A 96 -7.86 10.71 12.87
C TRP A 96 -7.36 9.85 14.03
N MET A 97 -6.07 9.99 14.41
CA MET A 97 -5.58 9.29 15.60
C MET A 97 -6.35 9.66 16.87
N HIS A 98 -6.70 10.94 17.02
CA HIS A 98 -7.50 11.44 18.17
C HIS A 98 -8.97 11.06 18.07
N GLU A 99 -9.62 11.37 16.95
CA GLU A 99 -11.06 11.16 16.76
C GLU A 99 -11.46 9.69 16.84
N LEU A 100 -10.65 8.81 16.24
CA LEU A 100 -10.90 7.37 16.26
C LEU A 100 -10.25 6.66 17.45
N ARG A 101 -9.59 7.41 18.35
CA ARG A 101 -8.92 6.89 19.55
C ARG A 101 -7.98 5.73 19.25
N LEU A 102 -7.16 5.87 18.21
CA LEU A 102 -6.29 4.80 17.73
C LEU A 102 -5.02 4.68 18.58
N GLY A 103 -4.58 3.44 18.75
CA GLY A 103 -3.35 3.12 19.46
C GLY A 103 -2.14 2.99 18.52
N ARG A 104 -0.97 2.75 19.12
CA ARG A 104 0.34 2.71 18.46
C ARG A 104 0.41 1.79 17.22
N LYS A 105 -0.33 0.70 17.20
CA LYS A 105 -0.32 -0.26 16.09
C LYS A 105 -0.92 0.30 14.79
N HIS A 106 -1.68 1.38 14.87
CA HIS A 106 -2.35 2.00 13.72
C HIS A 106 -1.67 3.26 13.19
N LEU A 107 -0.51 3.64 13.76
CA LEU A 107 0.18 4.88 13.37
C LEU A 107 0.52 4.92 11.88
N LEU A 108 1.12 3.86 11.35
CA LEU A 108 1.55 3.81 9.95
C LEU A 108 0.36 3.68 9.00
N ASP A 109 -0.63 2.86 9.34
CA ASP A 109 -1.87 2.73 8.55
C ASP A 109 -2.64 4.05 8.50
N THR A 110 -2.70 4.77 9.61
CA THR A 110 -3.37 6.09 9.67
C THR A 110 -2.62 7.13 8.83
N LEU A 111 -1.29 7.12 8.87
CA LEU A 111 -0.48 8.01 8.04
C LEU A 111 -0.69 7.69 6.55
N LEU A 112 -0.72 6.41 6.18
CA LEU A 112 -0.98 5.98 4.81
C LEU A 112 -2.38 6.37 4.36
N ALA A 113 -3.39 6.10 5.18
CA ALA A 113 -4.78 6.47 4.91
C ALA A 113 -4.94 7.99 4.71
N ALA A 114 -4.33 8.81 5.57
CA ALA A 114 -4.34 10.26 5.45
C ALA A 114 -3.68 10.74 4.15
N SER A 115 -2.52 10.15 3.80
CA SER A 115 -1.80 10.47 2.56
C SER A 115 -2.66 10.18 1.33
N TYR A 116 -3.30 9.01 1.28
CA TYR A 116 -4.15 8.61 0.17
C TYR A 116 -5.42 9.44 0.08
N HIS A 117 -6.08 9.69 1.20
CA HIS A 117 -7.28 10.53 1.22
C HIS A 117 -6.99 11.94 0.69
N ARG A 118 -5.90 12.55 1.13
CA ARG A 118 -5.44 13.86 0.63
C ARG A 118 -5.11 13.87 -0.86
N ALA A 119 -4.53 12.79 -1.37
CA ALA A 119 -4.26 12.63 -2.79
C ALA A 119 -5.51 12.32 -3.64
N GLY A 120 -6.70 12.27 -3.04
CA GLY A 120 -7.95 11.99 -3.74
C GLY A 120 -8.15 10.53 -4.12
N VAL A 121 -7.38 9.62 -3.51
CA VAL A 121 -7.57 8.17 -3.67
C VAL A 121 -8.89 7.76 -3.00
N ARG A 122 -9.72 7.02 -3.75
CA ARG A 122 -11.02 6.53 -3.26
C ARG A 122 -11.04 5.01 -3.10
N ARG A 123 -10.25 4.29 -3.88
CA ARG A 123 -10.16 2.83 -3.83
C ARG A 123 -8.82 2.43 -3.23
N LEU A 124 -8.81 1.41 -2.38
CA LEU A 124 -7.61 0.92 -1.69
C LEU A 124 -7.51 -0.60 -1.84
N ALA A 125 -6.38 -1.08 -2.36
CA ALA A 125 -6.05 -2.48 -2.48
C ALA A 125 -5.21 -2.94 -1.28
N THR A 126 -5.74 -3.85 -0.47
CA THR A 126 -5.10 -4.34 0.76
C THR A 126 -5.61 -5.72 1.17
N THR A 127 -4.77 -6.53 1.83
CA THR A 127 -5.21 -7.74 2.54
C THR A 127 -5.73 -7.41 3.95
N ASP A 128 -5.36 -6.25 4.49
CA ASP A 128 -5.71 -5.81 5.85
C ASP A 128 -6.92 -4.85 5.87
N TRP A 129 -7.96 -5.23 5.14
CA TRP A 129 -9.13 -4.39 4.89
C TRP A 129 -9.78 -3.82 6.16
N ARG A 130 -9.75 -4.57 7.29
CA ARG A 130 -10.37 -4.14 8.56
C ARG A 130 -9.68 -2.92 9.14
N ASP A 131 -8.37 -2.80 8.92
CA ASP A 131 -7.59 -1.69 9.45
C ASP A 131 -7.85 -0.40 8.67
N PHE A 132 -8.25 -0.48 7.40
CA PHE A 132 -8.58 0.67 6.58
C PHE A 132 -10.08 1.00 6.55
N ALA A 133 -10.97 0.03 6.75
CA ALA A 133 -12.42 0.26 6.79
C ALA A 133 -12.86 1.27 7.87
N ARG A 134 -12.10 1.38 8.94
CA ARG A 134 -12.39 2.30 10.07
C ARG A 134 -12.38 3.77 9.70
N TYR A 135 -11.65 4.16 8.65
CA TYR A 135 -11.61 5.56 8.20
C TYR A 135 -12.85 5.97 7.42
N GLY A 136 -13.61 5.01 6.86
CA GLY A 136 -14.88 5.26 6.18
C GLY A 136 -14.78 6.06 4.88
N VAL A 137 -13.57 6.23 4.32
CA VAL A 137 -13.31 7.09 3.16
C VAL A 137 -12.89 6.31 1.91
N PHE A 138 -12.65 5.00 2.05
CA PHE A 138 -12.18 4.15 0.97
C PHE A 138 -13.19 3.07 0.61
N GLU A 139 -13.32 2.81 -0.69
CA GLU A 139 -13.80 1.56 -1.26
C GLU A 139 -12.63 0.57 -1.25
N ILE A 140 -12.77 -0.55 -0.54
CA ILE A 140 -11.66 -1.45 -0.28
C ILE A 140 -11.74 -2.69 -1.18
N GLU A 141 -10.68 -2.90 -1.95
CA GLU A 141 -10.41 -4.13 -2.69
C GLU A 141 -9.65 -5.08 -1.75
N ALA A 142 -10.39 -6.01 -1.15
CA ALA A 142 -9.86 -6.98 -0.19
C ALA A 142 -9.43 -8.28 -0.87
N PHE A 143 -8.33 -8.89 -0.42
CA PHE A 143 -7.75 -10.12 -0.95
C PHE A 143 -7.61 -11.21 0.12
#